data_7d9986c28437c4e0d3c183b9357f3d8b
#
_entry.id   7d9986c28437c4e0d3c183b9357f3d8b
#
_cell.length_a   1.000
_cell.length_b   1.000
_cell.length_c   1.000
_cell.angle_alpha   90.00
_cell.angle_beta   90.00
_cell.angle_gamma   90.00
#
_symmetry.space_group_name_H-M   'P 1'
#
loop_
_entity.id
_entity.type
_entity.pdbx_description
1 polymer ?
#
loop_
_entity_poly.entity_id
_entity_poly.type
_entity_poly.pdbx_seq_one_letter_code
_entity_poly.pdbx_strand_id
1 'polypeptide(L)'
;TEIEEGVASRVAVIGITNRPDIIDNSLLRTGRLDLVLYVSPPDEKGRLEIIKILTKKMPLSNDVKLQEIAITTQSYTGADLAALCREAAVNAMTNKSSKITSHDFAVSLKQVKPSITKEVDQWYNTIRESISNVVPKTGEKAFYG
;
A
#
# COMPACT_ATOMS: atom_id res chain seq x y z
N THR A 1 -22.69 16.38 15.42
CA THR A 1 -22.27 16.20 14.01
C THR A 1 -22.80 14.86 13.49
N GLU A 2 -22.94 14.67 12.18
CA GLU A 2 -23.42 13.42 11.57
C GLU A 2 -22.60 12.18 12.01
N ILE A 3 -21.32 12.36 12.30
CA ILE A 3 -20.48 11.27 12.83
C ILE A 3 -20.91 10.88 14.25
N GLU A 4 -21.20 11.85 15.13
CA GLU A 4 -21.66 11.59 16.50
C GLU A 4 -23.04 10.92 16.52
N GLU A 5 -23.92 11.32 15.63
CA GLU A 5 -25.23 10.70 15.43
C GLU A 5 -25.11 9.27 14.90
N GLY A 6 -24.16 9.02 13.98
CA GLY A 6 -23.86 7.69 13.46
C GLY A 6 -23.36 6.74 14.56
N VAL A 7 -22.48 7.19 15.43
CA VAL A 7 -21.98 6.40 16.58
C VAL A 7 -23.13 6.07 17.55
N ALA A 8 -24.02 7.01 17.82
CA ALA A 8 -25.22 6.77 18.63
C ALA A 8 -26.16 5.72 18.00
N SER A 9 -26.16 5.61 16.68
CA SER A 9 -26.95 4.65 15.92
C SER A 9 -26.27 3.27 15.73
N ARG A 10 -25.16 3.00 16.42
CA ARG A 10 -24.35 1.77 16.29
C ARG A 10 -23.76 1.55 14.87
N VAL A 11 -23.46 2.61 14.18
CA VAL A 11 -22.79 2.58 12.87
C VAL A 11 -21.28 2.79 13.08
N ALA A 12 -20.46 1.92 12.49
CA ALA A 12 -19.01 2.14 12.46
C ALA A 12 -18.67 3.11 11.32
N VAL A 13 -17.93 4.17 11.64
CA VAL A 13 -17.46 5.16 10.66
C VAL A 13 -15.97 4.92 10.43
N ILE A 14 -15.58 4.67 9.17
CA ILE A 14 -14.19 4.46 8.77
C ILE A 14 -13.81 5.54 7.75
N GLY A 15 -12.84 6.38 8.11
CA GLY A 15 -12.24 7.36 7.21
C GLY A 15 -10.92 6.82 6.63
N ILE A 16 -10.71 6.97 5.33
CA ILE A 16 -9.46 6.57 4.65
C ILE A 16 -8.94 7.78 3.89
N THR A 17 -7.65 8.07 4.06
CA THR A 17 -6.98 9.17 3.34
C THR A 17 -5.52 8.86 3.08
N ASN A 18 -4.99 9.38 1.99
CA ASN A 18 -3.55 9.48 1.70
C ASN A 18 -2.96 10.86 2.03
N ARG A 19 -3.79 11.80 2.53
CA ARG A 19 -3.41 13.16 2.91
C ARG A 19 -3.89 13.43 4.34
N PRO A 20 -3.23 12.84 5.35
CA PRO A 20 -3.60 13.06 6.75
C PRO A 20 -3.38 14.51 7.22
N ASP A 21 -2.52 15.26 6.53
CA ASP A 21 -2.22 16.67 6.80
C ASP A 21 -3.39 17.63 6.57
N ILE A 22 -4.38 17.23 5.76
CA ILE A 22 -5.56 18.06 5.48
C ILE A 22 -6.79 17.68 6.31
N ILE A 23 -6.66 16.63 7.16
CA ILE A 23 -7.76 16.26 8.06
C ILE A 23 -7.90 17.32 9.14
N ASP A 24 -9.13 17.79 9.33
CA ASP A 24 -9.45 18.69 10.45
C ASP A 24 -9.22 17.95 11.78
N ASN A 25 -8.40 18.54 12.64
CA ASN A 25 -8.10 18.00 13.96
C ASN A 25 -9.35 17.79 14.84
N SER A 26 -10.44 18.49 14.53
CA SER A 26 -11.73 18.29 15.22
C SER A 26 -12.32 16.91 14.95
N LEU A 27 -11.99 16.27 13.84
CA LEU A 27 -12.44 14.91 13.50
C LEU A 27 -11.68 13.84 14.29
N LEU A 28 -10.46 14.16 14.74
CA LEU A 28 -9.59 13.22 15.48
C LEU A 28 -9.85 13.26 17.00
N ARG A 29 -10.94 13.91 17.43
CA ARG A 29 -11.33 13.97 18.85
C ARG A 29 -12.13 12.73 19.26
N THR A 30 -12.03 12.41 20.56
CA THR A 30 -12.81 11.32 21.19
C THR A 30 -14.30 11.43 20.87
N GLY A 31 -14.92 10.32 20.51
CA GLY A 31 -16.32 10.26 20.08
C GLY A 31 -16.55 10.49 18.59
N ARG A 32 -15.48 10.62 17.79
CA ARG A 32 -15.54 10.73 16.31
C ARG A 32 -14.64 9.70 15.65
N LEU A 33 -13.42 10.06 15.25
CA LEU A 33 -12.42 9.13 14.72
C LEU A 33 -11.38 8.86 15.81
N ASP A 34 -11.74 8.01 16.76
CA ASP A 34 -10.94 7.75 17.97
C ASP A 34 -9.69 6.91 17.71
N LEU A 35 -9.68 6.13 16.66
CA LEU A 35 -8.58 5.24 16.30
C LEU A 35 -7.98 5.66 14.98
N VAL A 36 -6.69 6.01 15.01
CA VAL A 36 -5.91 6.31 13.81
C VAL A 36 -4.94 5.18 13.56
N LEU A 37 -5.04 4.56 12.38
CA LEU A 37 -4.16 3.48 11.95
C LEU A 37 -3.32 3.95 10.76
N TYR A 38 -2.02 3.86 10.88
CA TYR A 38 -1.11 4.07 9.77
C TYR A 38 -0.84 2.74 9.06
N VAL A 39 -1.21 2.69 7.78
CA VAL A 39 -0.91 1.54 6.93
C VAL A 39 0.39 1.82 6.19
N SER A 40 1.47 1.18 6.64
CA SER A 40 2.79 1.31 6.02
C SER A 40 2.86 0.62 4.66
N PRO A 41 3.81 1.03 3.80
CA PRO A 41 4.13 0.25 2.61
C PRO A 41 4.49 -1.20 2.97
N PRO A 42 4.22 -2.17 2.08
CA PRO A 42 4.50 -3.56 2.36
C PRO A 42 6.01 -3.82 2.50
N ASP A 43 6.41 -4.64 3.47
CA ASP A 43 7.75 -5.20 3.57
C ASP A 43 8.02 -6.19 2.42
N GLU A 44 9.21 -6.79 2.36
CA GLU A 44 9.57 -7.74 1.31
C GLU A 44 8.62 -8.93 1.24
N LYS A 45 8.23 -9.49 2.40
CA LYS A 45 7.30 -10.62 2.47
C LYS A 45 5.90 -10.21 1.98
N GLY A 46 5.42 -9.05 2.41
CA GLY A 46 4.16 -8.48 1.96
C GLY A 46 4.14 -8.24 0.46
N ARG A 47 5.24 -7.70 -0.12
CA ARG A 47 5.34 -7.53 -1.57
C ARG A 47 5.30 -8.85 -2.32
N LEU A 48 5.98 -9.87 -1.81
CA LEU A 48 5.93 -11.21 -2.40
C LEU A 48 4.52 -11.77 -2.44
N GLU A 49 3.79 -11.67 -1.33
CA GLU A 49 2.40 -12.15 -1.27
C GLU A 49 1.48 -11.36 -2.21
N ILE A 50 1.64 -10.04 -2.27
CA ILE A 50 0.89 -9.20 -3.22
C ILE A 50 1.18 -9.64 -4.67
N ILE A 51 2.46 -9.81 -5.03
CA ILE A 51 2.85 -10.24 -6.38
C ILE A 51 2.26 -11.63 -6.70
N LYS A 52 2.30 -12.58 -5.77
CA LYS A 52 1.67 -13.90 -5.94
C LYS A 52 0.17 -13.80 -6.25
N ILE A 53 -0.54 -12.93 -5.52
CA ILE A 53 -1.98 -12.70 -5.75
C ILE A 53 -2.22 -12.10 -7.13
N LEU A 54 -1.46 -11.05 -7.48
CA LEU A 54 -1.59 -10.35 -8.76
C LEU A 54 -1.29 -11.25 -9.96
N THR A 55 -0.29 -12.12 -9.81
CA THR A 55 0.17 -13.00 -10.91
C THR A 55 -0.55 -14.35 -10.97
N LYS A 56 -1.44 -14.66 -10.02
CA LYS A 56 -2.10 -15.97 -9.91
C LYS A 56 -2.77 -16.45 -11.20
N LYS A 57 -3.31 -15.53 -12.00
CA LYS A 57 -3.99 -15.83 -13.26
C LYS A 57 -3.18 -15.45 -14.51
N MET A 58 -1.93 -15.04 -14.32
CA MET A 58 -1.08 -14.60 -15.41
C MET A 58 -0.25 -15.79 -15.95
N PRO A 59 -0.07 -15.91 -17.28
CA PRO A 59 0.71 -16.99 -17.88
C PRO A 59 2.20 -16.70 -17.72
N LEU A 60 2.75 -16.96 -16.54
CA LEU A 60 4.17 -16.77 -16.27
C LEU A 60 5.02 -17.87 -16.92
N SER A 61 6.20 -17.51 -17.38
CA SER A 61 7.26 -18.44 -17.78
C SER A 61 8.01 -18.96 -16.53
N ASN A 62 8.62 -20.12 -16.65
CA ASN A 62 9.35 -20.78 -15.55
C ASN A 62 10.60 -20.01 -15.07
N ASP A 63 11.09 -19.07 -15.86
CA ASP A 63 12.23 -18.20 -15.53
C ASP A 63 11.86 -17.05 -14.60
N VAL A 64 10.57 -16.79 -14.38
CA VAL A 64 10.09 -15.70 -13.50
C VAL A 64 10.20 -16.14 -12.04
N LYS A 65 11.05 -15.45 -11.29
CA LYS A 65 11.24 -15.66 -9.85
C LYS A 65 10.62 -14.52 -9.06
N LEU A 66 9.42 -14.76 -8.53
CA LEU A 66 8.65 -13.73 -7.80
C LEU A 66 9.40 -13.17 -6.59
N GLN A 67 10.24 -13.99 -5.95
CA GLN A 67 11.09 -13.57 -4.84
C GLN A 67 12.10 -12.50 -5.27
N GLU A 68 12.75 -12.66 -6.41
CA GLU A 68 13.71 -11.67 -6.93
C GLU A 68 12.99 -10.34 -7.26
N ILE A 69 11.78 -10.41 -7.80
CA ILE A 69 10.95 -9.23 -8.05
C ILE A 69 10.60 -8.54 -6.72
N ALA A 70 10.22 -9.29 -5.68
CA ALA A 70 9.92 -8.72 -4.37
C ALA A 70 11.11 -8.03 -3.72
N ILE A 71 12.33 -8.57 -3.88
CA ILE A 71 13.56 -7.95 -3.40
C ILE A 71 13.85 -6.64 -4.14
N THR A 72 13.70 -6.62 -5.47
CA THR A 72 14.05 -5.45 -6.30
C THR A 72 13.01 -4.33 -6.25
N THR A 73 11.81 -4.60 -5.74
CA THR A 73 10.70 -3.63 -5.65
C THR A 73 10.64 -2.92 -4.29
N GLN A 74 11.77 -2.62 -3.68
CA GLN A 74 11.81 -1.83 -2.45
C GLN A 74 11.07 -0.50 -2.62
N SER A 75 10.32 -0.08 -1.61
CA SER A 75 9.49 1.15 -1.60
C SER A 75 8.29 1.14 -2.55
N TYR A 76 7.97 0.01 -3.18
CA TYR A 76 6.75 -0.10 -4.00
C TYR A 76 5.53 -0.31 -3.11
N THR A 77 4.45 0.40 -3.43
CA THR A 77 3.12 0.17 -2.87
C THR A 77 2.42 -0.99 -3.58
N GLY A 78 1.28 -1.43 -3.04
CA GLY A 78 0.45 -2.41 -3.75
C GLY A 78 0.00 -1.95 -5.14
N ALA A 79 -0.24 -0.64 -5.31
CA ALA A 79 -0.59 -0.04 -6.59
C ALA A 79 0.58 -0.08 -7.60
N ASP A 80 1.81 0.20 -7.12
CA ASP A 80 3.01 0.12 -7.95
C ASP A 80 3.27 -1.31 -8.42
N LEU A 81 3.09 -2.29 -7.51
CA LEU A 81 3.23 -3.71 -7.85
C LEU A 81 2.18 -4.16 -8.87
N ALA A 82 0.95 -3.67 -8.74
CA ALA A 82 -0.10 -3.94 -9.72
C ALA A 82 0.22 -3.30 -11.09
N ALA A 83 0.76 -2.08 -11.10
CA ALA A 83 1.23 -1.43 -12.32
C ALA A 83 2.39 -2.21 -12.96
N LEU A 84 3.36 -2.67 -12.16
CA LEU A 84 4.48 -3.48 -12.61
C LEU A 84 4.04 -4.78 -13.29
N CYS A 85 3.13 -5.52 -12.66
CA CYS A 85 2.60 -6.76 -13.21
C CYS A 85 1.82 -6.53 -14.52
N ARG A 86 1.04 -5.45 -14.59
CA ARG A 86 0.30 -5.06 -15.79
C ARG A 86 1.25 -4.70 -16.92
N GLU A 87 2.28 -3.91 -16.65
CA GLU A 87 3.27 -3.50 -17.64
C GLU A 87 4.06 -4.69 -18.18
N ALA A 88 4.42 -5.66 -17.32
CA ALA A 88 5.05 -6.90 -17.76
C ALA A 88 4.14 -7.69 -18.71
N ALA A 89 2.84 -7.73 -18.48
CA ALA A 89 1.90 -8.36 -19.38
C ALA A 89 1.79 -7.61 -20.73
N VAL A 90 1.78 -6.27 -20.70
CA VAL A 90 1.76 -5.45 -21.92
C VAL A 90 3.03 -5.67 -22.74
N ASN A 91 4.20 -5.72 -22.11
CA ASN A 91 5.48 -6.01 -22.78
C ASN A 91 5.45 -7.39 -23.47
N ALA A 92 4.98 -8.43 -22.77
CA ALA A 92 4.84 -9.76 -23.36
C ALA A 92 3.89 -9.77 -24.57
N MET A 93 2.74 -9.06 -24.47
CA MET A 93 1.79 -8.94 -25.58
C MET A 93 2.40 -8.20 -26.77
N THR A 94 3.13 -7.12 -26.54
CA THR A 94 3.82 -6.35 -27.59
C THR A 94 4.84 -7.21 -28.33
N ASN A 95 5.53 -8.08 -27.60
CA ASN A 95 6.49 -9.05 -28.14
C ASN A 95 5.80 -10.30 -28.75
N LYS A 96 4.46 -10.33 -28.80
CA LYS A 96 3.68 -11.47 -29.28
C LYS A 96 4.01 -12.78 -28.54
N SER A 97 4.43 -12.69 -27.29
CA SER A 97 4.72 -13.84 -26.44
C SER A 97 3.44 -14.38 -25.79
N SER A 98 3.32 -15.70 -25.71
CA SER A 98 2.22 -16.36 -25.00
C SER A 98 2.44 -16.43 -23.48
N LYS A 99 3.66 -16.13 -23.02
CA LYS A 99 4.03 -16.14 -21.61
C LYS A 99 4.79 -14.87 -21.24
N ILE A 100 4.63 -14.45 -20.01
CA ILE A 100 5.35 -13.32 -19.42
C ILE A 100 6.68 -13.85 -18.87
N THR A 101 7.78 -13.28 -19.29
CA THR A 101 9.14 -13.72 -18.96
C THR A 101 9.79 -12.81 -17.91
N SER A 102 10.92 -13.24 -17.34
CA SER A 102 11.75 -12.42 -16.46
C SER A 102 12.22 -11.14 -17.16
N HIS A 103 12.47 -11.21 -18.49
CA HIS A 103 12.84 -10.03 -19.29
C HIS A 103 11.73 -8.98 -19.34
N ASP A 104 10.48 -9.39 -19.49
CA ASP A 104 9.33 -8.46 -19.50
C ASP A 104 9.23 -7.71 -18.14
N PHE A 105 9.44 -8.40 -17.02
CA PHE A 105 9.52 -7.77 -15.71
C PHE A 105 10.73 -6.83 -15.59
N ALA A 106 11.89 -7.19 -16.11
CA ALA A 106 13.09 -6.35 -16.08
C ALA A 106 12.91 -5.05 -16.88
N VAL A 107 12.21 -5.09 -18.01
CA VAL A 107 11.82 -3.90 -18.77
C VAL A 107 10.84 -3.05 -17.99
N SER A 108 9.81 -3.67 -17.41
CA SER A 108 8.78 -2.97 -16.62
C SER A 108 9.34 -2.27 -15.39
N LEU A 109 10.33 -2.85 -14.70
CA LEU A 109 11.02 -2.23 -13.57
C LEU A 109 11.75 -0.92 -13.94
N LYS A 110 12.12 -0.74 -15.20
CA LYS A 110 12.70 0.52 -15.68
C LYS A 110 11.63 1.61 -15.87
N GLN A 111 10.41 1.21 -16.20
CA GLN A 111 9.29 2.09 -16.53
C GLN A 111 8.49 2.49 -15.29
N VAL A 112 8.17 1.51 -14.45
CA VAL A 112 7.39 1.72 -13.21
C VAL A 112 8.34 2.07 -12.08
N LYS A 113 8.19 3.27 -11.54
CA LYS A 113 8.97 3.75 -10.39
C LYS A 113 8.17 3.65 -9.10
N PRO A 114 8.81 3.49 -7.94
CA PRO A 114 8.10 3.49 -6.66
C PRO A 114 7.42 4.84 -6.43
N SER A 115 6.18 4.81 -5.96
CA SER A 115 5.43 6.01 -5.59
C SER A 115 5.96 6.65 -4.30
N ILE A 116 6.60 5.85 -3.43
CA ILE A 116 7.17 6.33 -2.19
C ILE A 116 8.64 6.66 -2.38
N THR A 117 8.93 7.96 -2.44
CA THR A 117 10.30 8.47 -2.37
C THR A 117 10.73 8.61 -0.91
N LYS A 118 12.04 8.83 -0.68
CA LYS A 118 12.57 9.07 0.68
C LYS A 118 11.93 10.29 1.34
N GLU A 119 11.66 11.32 0.56
CA GLU A 119 11.02 12.56 1.01
C GLU A 119 9.57 12.31 1.45
N VAL A 120 8.84 11.52 0.67
CA VAL A 120 7.47 11.10 0.99
C VAL A 120 7.44 10.26 2.26
N ASP A 121 8.36 9.32 2.41
CA ASP A 121 8.46 8.47 3.61
C ASP A 121 8.78 9.31 4.87
N GLN A 122 9.73 10.24 4.77
CA GLN A 122 10.05 11.18 5.85
C GLN A 122 8.85 12.06 6.22
N TRP A 123 8.13 12.56 5.24
CA TRP A 123 6.93 13.37 5.45
C TRP A 123 5.84 12.57 6.19
N TYR A 124 5.57 11.33 5.79
CA TYR A 124 4.62 10.46 6.50
C TYR A 124 5.05 10.18 7.93
N ASN A 125 6.34 9.96 8.20
CA ASN A 125 6.84 9.74 9.55
C ASN A 125 6.63 10.99 10.44
N THR A 126 6.90 12.18 9.93
CA THR A 126 6.65 13.45 10.63
C THR A 126 5.18 13.63 10.98
N ILE A 127 4.29 13.34 10.04
CA ILE A 127 2.83 13.45 10.28
C ILE A 127 2.38 12.39 11.29
N ARG A 128 2.87 11.16 11.19
CA ARG A 128 2.56 10.08 12.14
C ARG A 128 2.91 10.49 13.58
N GLU A 129 4.06 11.11 13.78
CA GLU A 129 4.48 11.61 15.09
C GLU A 129 3.55 12.74 15.57
N SER A 130 3.18 13.65 14.69
CA SER A 130 2.27 14.75 15.02
C SER A 130 0.89 14.25 15.44
N ILE A 131 0.32 13.28 14.70
CA ILE A 131 -0.99 12.68 15.01
C ILE A 131 -0.91 11.85 16.30
N SER A 132 0.18 11.10 16.54
CA SER A 132 0.38 10.33 17.77
C SER A 132 0.40 11.20 19.02
N ASN A 133 0.75 12.46 18.90
CA ASN A 133 0.74 13.43 20.00
C ASN A 133 -0.66 14.03 20.26
N VAL A 134 -1.57 13.95 19.28
CA VAL A 134 -2.94 14.49 19.36
C VAL A 134 -3.94 13.42 19.83
N VAL A 135 -3.70 12.16 19.47
CA VAL A 135 -4.56 11.03 19.87
C VAL A 135 -4.05 10.45 21.20
N PRO A 136 -4.88 10.36 22.25
CA PRO A 136 -4.47 9.72 23.51
C PRO A 136 -3.99 8.29 23.22
N LYS A 137 -2.82 7.91 23.77
CA LYS A 137 -2.29 6.54 23.69
C LYS A 137 -3.22 5.58 24.41
N THR A 138 -4.27 5.14 23.77
CA THR A 138 -5.06 4.00 24.21
C THR A 138 -4.26 2.75 23.87
N GLY A 139 -3.69 2.15 24.91
CA GLY A 139 -3.02 0.85 25.02
C GLY A 139 -2.53 0.18 23.75
N GLU A 140 -1.21 0.09 23.65
CA GLU A 140 -0.53 -0.85 22.75
C GLU A 140 -1.05 -2.27 22.98
N LYS A 141 -1.93 -2.73 22.10
CA LYS A 141 -2.00 -4.14 21.67
C LYS A 141 -2.47 -4.13 20.24
N ALA A 142 -1.52 -4.02 19.32
CA ALA A 142 -1.75 -4.37 17.92
C ALA A 142 -2.11 -5.87 17.86
N PHE A 143 -3.34 -6.16 17.52
CA PHE A 143 -3.73 -7.49 17.10
C PHE A 143 -3.19 -7.70 15.68
N TYR A 144 -2.03 -8.33 15.59
CA TYR A 144 -1.61 -9.05 14.41
C TYR A 144 -1.85 -10.53 14.70
N GLY A 145 -2.92 -11.08 14.09
CA GLY A 145 -3.15 -12.51 13.96
C GLY A 145 -2.95 -12.90 12.50
#